data_54e768d6437ee8531f290012c207b2a6
#
_entry.id   54e768d6437ee8531f290012c207b2a6
#
_cell.length_a   1.000
_cell.length_b   1.000
_cell.length_c   1.000
_cell.angle_alpha   90.00
_cell.angle_beta   90.00
_cell.angle_gamma   90.00
#
_symmetry.space_group_name_H-M   'P 1'
#
loop_
_entity.id
_entity.type
_entity.pdbx_description
1 polymer ?
#
loop_
_entity_poly.entity_id
_entity_poly.type
_entity_poly.pdbx_seq_one_letter_code
_entity_poly.pdbx_strand_id
1 'polypeptide(L)'
;MNSEMPPIVTAREYQAAIDAVQARARAFWPRIASDLGLAAEGTRFRQLLVNSRYQHVRSVQEVKTATGQRYVLRAAFDETNAAGQFKSLDRHQQASARLSAVPGVSSPSILWRDRDSVVVLMEFAEGDTAYRALSLSEYGFGDRAEVLRRIGHAVAALHRVSDVGEQRFWPKSFLKQVSTQAEAVRAGQFHVLKPKRFLGLCALLHRAGRSARGQVFRGAVEHGDLHLRNIMMSDTDVSFIDYSNHKGIFPHRDIANIWLSNCPDHLAANGRQPGFGGVAGADWVAFEDGYGMRLTADPLFRFFFIWRLFKLWSALASRPSDQHRRTTDVVAGAQNVLDALLEADA
;
A
#
# COMPACT_ATOMS: atom_id res chain seq x y z
N MET A 1 14.29 29.81 1.19
CA MET A 1 13.18 29.65 0.23
C MET A 1 11.92 29.65 1.06
N ASN A 2 11.12 30.72 0.95
CA ASN A 2 9.85 30.87 1.67
C ASN A 2 8.89 29.76 1.20
N SER A 3 8.54 28.84 2.08
CA SER A 3 7.41 27.96 1.86
C SER A 3 6.15 28.78 2.13
N GLU A 4 5.56 29.35 1.09
CA GLU A 4 4.22 29.88 1.17
C GLU A 4 3.29 28.74 1.64
N MET A 5 2.59 28.97 2.74
CA MET A 5 1.52 28.07 3.17
C MET A 5 0.48 28.00 2.04
N PRO A 6 0.02 26.80 1.65
CA PRO A 6 -1.04 26.70 0.67
C PRO A 6 -2.28 27.46 1.16
N PRO A 7 -3.03 28.14 0.26
CA PRO A 7 -4.21 28.89 0.64
C PRO A 7 -5.23 27.98 1.35
N ILE A 8 -5.86 28.50 2.39
CA ILE A 8 -6.96 27.82 3.08
C ILE A 8 -8.14 27.77 2.10
N VAL A 9 -8.38 26.59 1.51
CA VAL A 9 -9.52 26.34 0.64
C VAL A 9 -10.73 26.05 1.48
N THR A 10 -11.82 26.72 1.22
CA THR A 10 -13.10 26.47 1.91
C THR A 10 -13.63 25.07 1.52
N ALA A 11 -14.45 24.47 2.39
CA ALA A 11 -15.11 23.20 2.11
C ALA A 11 -15.91 23.23 0.80
N ARG A 12 -16.45 24.40 0.44
CA ARG A 12 -17.21 24.60 -0.81
C ARG A 12 -16.33 24.58 -2.06
N GLU A 13 -15.18 25.24 -2.01
CA GLU A 13 -14.19 25.24 -3.10
C GLU A 13 -13.59 23.85 -3.30
N TYR A 14 -13.36 23.16 -2.21
CA TYR A 14 -12.92 21.76 -2.22
C TYR A 14 -13.94 20.84 -2.89
N GLN A 15 -15.23 20.95 -2.53
CA GLN A 15 -16.28 20.15 -3.15
C GLN A 15 -16.45 20.49 -4.64
N ALA A 16 -16.39 21.77 -5.02
CA ALA A 16 -16.46 22.18 -6.41
C ALA A 16 -15.30 21.62 -7.26
N ALA A 17 -14.10 21.57 -6.71
CA ALA A 17 -12.94 20.95 -7.39
C ALA A 17 -13.14 19.43 -7.59
N ILE A 18 -13.69 18.74 -6.59
CA ILE A 18 -14.06 17.33 -6.70
C ILE A 18 -15.07 17.11 -7.82
N ASP A 19 -16.16 17.89 -7.81
CA ASP A 19 -17.25 17.76 -8.78
C ASP A 19 -16.74 18.02 -10.21
N ALA A 20 -15.89 19.02 -10.39
CA ALA A 20 -15.26 19.32 -11.68
C ALA A 20 -14.41 18.15 -12.22
N VAL A 21 -13.61 17.53 -11.37
CA VAL A 21 -12.79 16.36 -11.76
C VAL A 21 -13.64 15.15 -12.10
N GLN A 22 -14.70 14.92 -11.34
CA GLN A 22 -15.64 13.84 -11.63
C GLN A 22 -16.38 14.08 -12.95
N ALA A 23 -16.85 15.30 -13.18
CA ALA A 23 -17.51 15.67 -14.43
C ALA A 23 -16.57 15.49 -15.63
N ARG A 24 -15.30 15.93 -15.50
CA ARG A 24 -14.28 15.74 -16.52
C ARG A 24 -14.02 14.25 -16.80
N ALA A 25 -13.96 13.41 -15.77
CA ALA A 25 -13.80 11.97 -15.94
C ALA A 25 -15.01 11.35 -16.66
N ARG A 26 -16.24 11.73 -16.27
CA ARG A 26 -17.47 11.23 -16.89
C ARG A 26 -17.62 11.65 -18.35
N ALA A 27 -17.05 12.78 -18.76
CA ALA A 27 -17.08 13.23 -20.15
C ALA A 27 -16.40 12.24 -21.13
N PHE A 28 -15.55 11.32 -20.64
CA PHE A 28 -14.99 10.24 -21.44
C PHE A 28 -15.97 9.09 -21.67
N TRP A 29 -17.02 8.97 -20.85
CA TRP A 29 -17.89 7.79 -20.87
C TRP A 29 -18.57 7.51 -22.21
N PRO A 30 -19.13 8.48 -22.96
CA PRO A 30 -19.75 8.20 -24.27
C PRO A 30 -18.78 7.54 -25.25
N ARG A 31 -17.50 7.99 -25.28
CA ARG A 31 -16.47 7.41 -26.12
C ARG A 31 -16.09 6.01 -25.63
N ILE A 32 -15.89 5.83 -24.32
CA ILE A 32 -15.58 4.53 -23.72
C ILE A 32 -16.68 3.52 -24.04
N ALA A 33 -17.94 3.91 -23.85
CA ALA A 33 -19.09 3.06 -24.12
C ALA A 33 -19.16 2.67 -25.61
N SER A 34 -18.95 3.62 -26.50
CA SER A 34 -18.89 3.36 -27.96
C SER A 34 -17.78 2.38 -28.31
N ASP A 35 -16.56 2.62 -27.82
CA ASP A 35 -15.37 1.80 -28.14
C ASP A 35 -15.52 0.34 -27.62
N LEU A 36 -16.28 0.13 -26.55
CA LEU A 36 -16.51 -1.17 -25.93
C LEU A 36 -17.86 -1.82 -26.29
N GLY A 37 -18.68 -1.15 -27.12
CA GLY A 37 -20.01 -1.65 -27.48
C GLY A 37 -21.00 -1.67 -26.30
N LEU A 38 -20.84 -0.76 -25.34
CA LEU A 38 -21.72 -0.61 -24.16
C LEU A 38 -22.78 0.46 -24.41
N ALA A 39 -23.95 0.31 -23.77
CA ALA A 39 -24.95 1.36 -23.76
C ALA A 39 -24.53 2.51 -22.83
N ALA A 40 -24.42 3.72 -23.36
CA ALA A 40 -24.09 4.89 -22.56
C ALA A 40 -25.25 5.37 -21.70
N GLU A 41 -26.50 5.23 -22.21
CA GLU A 41 -27.72 5.64 -21.53
C GLU A 41 -28.03 4.78 -20.30
N GLY A 42 -28.66 5.38 -19.30
CA GLY A 42 -29.04 4.70 -18.06
C GLY A 42 -27.88 4.34 -17.15
N THR A 43 -26.64 4.75 -17.50
CA THR A 43 -25.46 4.52 -16.69
C THR A 43 -25.48 5.37 -15.42
N ARG A 44 -25.12 4.75 -14.29
CA ARG A 44 -24.99 5.43 -12.98
C ARG A 44 -23.54 5.46 -12.55
N PHE A 45 -23.14 6.60 -11.96
CA PHE A 45 -21.79 6.80 -11.41
C PHE A 45 -21.87 6.97 -9.90
N ARG A 46 -21.06 6.21 -9.17
CA ARG A 46 -20.90 6.34 -7.72
C ARG A 46 -19.44 6.60 -7.40
N GLN A 47 -19.16 7.64 -6.64
CA GLN A 47 -17.82 7.93 -6.18
C GLN A 47 -17.33 6.83 -5.22
N LEU A 48 -16.16 6.26 -5.50
CA LEU A 48 -15.47 5.33 -4.62
C LEU A 48 -14.36 6.04 -3.83
N LEU A 49 -13.57 6.87 -4.52
CA LEU A 49 -12.48 7.62 -3.91
C LEU A 49 -12.31 8.95 -4.64
N VAL A 50 -12.09 10.01 -3.88
CA VAL A 50 -11.52 11.26 -4.37
C VAL A 50 -10.33 11.60 -3.49
N ASN A 51 -9.17 11.79 -4.10
CA ASN A 51 -8.01 12.35 -3.45
C ASN A 51 -7.77 13.75 -4.01
N SER A 52 -7.88 14.73 -3.15
CA SER A 52 -7.79 16.14 -3.52
C SER A 52 -6.62 16.83 -2.84
N ARG A 53 -5.55 16.13 -2.52
CA ARG A 53 -4.33 16.82 -2.11
C ARG A 53 -3.89 17.72 -3.25
N TYR A 54 -4.00 19.00 -3.07
CA TYR A 54 -3.75 20.21 -3.85
C TYR A 54 -3.06 20.10 -5.23
N GLN A 55 -2.30 19.06 -5.52
CA GLN A 55 -1.55 18.86 -6.76
C GLN A 55 -1.86 17.52 -7.46
N HIS A 56 -2.65 16.63 -6.83
CA HIS A 56 -2.88 15.28 -7.35
C HIS A 56 -4.35 14.92 -7.29
N VAL A 57 -5.17 15.62 -8.09
CA VAL A 57 -6.61 15.35 -8.11
C VAL A 57 -6.87 14.08 -8.93
N ARG A 58 -7.28 13.04 -8.22
CA ARG A 58 -7.63 11.73 -8.79
C ARG A 58 -9.08 11.42 -8.46
N SER A 59 -9.84 10.99 -9.45
CA SER A 59 -11.20 10.47 -9.30
C SER A 59 -11.22 8.96 -9.56
N VAL A 60 -11.88 8.22 -8.69
CA VAL A 60 -12.20 6.80 -8.89
C VAL A 60 -13.70 6.63 -8.69
N GLN A 61 -14.40 6.22 -9.73
CA GLN A 61 -15.85 6.09 -9.74
C GLN A 61 -16.24 4.67 -10.16
N GLU A 62 -17.20 4.09 -9.46
CA GLU A 62 -17.92 2.94 -9.98
C GLU A 62 -18.83 3.40 -11.11
N VAL A 63 -18.84 2.66 -12.18
CA VAL A 63 -19.73 2.81 -13.32
C VAL A 63 -20.63 1.60 -13.37
N LYS A 64 -21.95 1.80 -13.22
CA LYS A 64 -22.93 0.73 -13.33
C LYS A 64 -23.82 1.00 -14.56
N THR A 65 -23.75 0.12 -15.56
CA THR A 65 -24.56 0.22 -16.79
C THR A 65 -26.02 -0.08 -16.51
N ALA A 66 -26.89 0.24 -17.48
CA ALA A 66 -28.31 -0.10 -17.41
C ALA A 66 -28.55 -1.63 -17.30
N THR A 67 -27.64 -2.44 -17.87
CA THR A 67 -27.68 -3.91 -17.79
C THR A 67 -27.13 -4.49 -16.48
N GLY A 68 -26.68 -3.62 -15.56
CA GLY A 68 -26.18 -4.01 -14.24
C GLY A 68 -24.67 -4.35 -14.20
N GLN A 69 -23.98 -4.31 -15.32
CA GLN A 69 -22.51 -4.52 -15.35
C GLN A 69 -21.81 -3.40 -14.57
N ARG A 70 -20.72 -3.76 -13.88
CA ARG A 70 -19.97 -2.84 -13.01
C ARG A 70 -18.54 -2.69 -13.47
N TYR A 71 -18.06 -1.46 -13.47
CA TYR A 71 -16.70 -1.10 -13.86
C TYR A 71 -16.14 -0.05 -12.91
N VAL A 72 -14.84 0.22 -13.00
CA VAL A 72 -14.18 1.33 -12.32
C VAL A 72 -13.63 2.30 -13.37
N LEU A 73 -14.10 3.53 -13.35
CA LEU A 73 -13.54 4.65 -14.09
C LEU A 73 -12.55 5.39 -13.20
N ARG A 74 -11.27 5.27 -13.52
CA ARG A 74 -10.18 5.97 -12.84
C ARG A 74 -9.65 7.08 -13.75
N ALA A 75 -9.53 8.29 -13.20
CA ALA A 75 -8.98 9.44 -13.89
C ALA A 75 -8.03 10.23 -12.99
N ALA A 76 -6.90 10.68 -13.54
CA ALA A 76 -5.97 11.58 -12.89
C ALA A 76 -5.55 12.66 -13.90
N PHE A 77 -5.77 13.93 -13.53
CA PHE A 77 -5.55 15.07 -14.43
C PHE A 77 -4.36 15.94 -14.01
N ASP A 78 -3.49 15.39 -13.19
CA ASP A 78 -2.24 16.02 -12.80
C ASP A 78 -1.15 15.76 -13.85
N GLU A 79 -0.86 16.78 -14.65
CA GLU A 79 0.13 16.72 -15.72
C GLU A 79 1.55 16.49 -15.20
N THR A 80 1.84 17.00 -13.99
CA THR A 80 3.19 16.91 -13.41
C THR A 80 3.56 15.47 -13.04
N ASN A 81 2.55 14.61 -12.79
CA ASN A 81 2.73 13.22 -12.43
C ASN A 81 2.19 12.21 -13.48
N ALA A 82 1.76 12.69 -14.64
CA ALA A 82 1.15 11.85 -15.66
C ALA A 82 2.05 10.66 -16.07
N ALA A 83 3.34 10.91 -16.31
CA ALA A 83 4.31 9.85 -16.65
C ALA A 83 4.43 8.77 -15.54
N GLY A 84 4.37 9.16 -14.26
CA GLY A 84 4.36 8.23 -13.13
C GLY A 84 3.07 7.40 -13.09
N GLN A 85 1.93 8.03 -13.36
CA GLN A 85 0.64 7.34 -13.41
C GLN A 85 0.56 6.35 -14.58
N PHE A 86 1.06 6.70 -15.76
CA PHE A 86 1.14 5.76 -16.89
C PHE A 86 1.99 4.54 -16.57
N LYS A 87 3.15 4.72 -15.95
CA LYS A 87 3.99 3.58 -15.49
C LYS A 87 3.27 2.70 -14.47
N SER A 88 2.49 3.29 -13.56
CA SER A 88 1.66 2.55 -12.61
C SER A 88 0.60 1.69 -13.32
N LEU A 89 -0.08 2.25 -14.33
CA LEU A 89 -1.07 1.52 -15.16
C LEU A 89 -0.43 0.39 -15.96
N ASP A 90 0.75 0.62 -16.55
CA ASP A 90 1.49 -0.43 -17.29
C ASP A 90 1.86 -1.60 -16.37
N ARG A 91 2.28 -1.32 -15.14
CA ARG A 91 2.57 -2.35 -14.14
C ARG A 91 1.32 -3.11 -13.71
N HIS A 92 0.23 -2.38 -13.50
CA HIS A 92 -1.06 -2.98 -13.19
C HIS A 92 -1.49 -3.94 -14.31
N GLN A 93 -1.42 -3.52 -15.56
CA GLN A 93 -1.77 -4.36 -16.72
C GLN A 93 -0.88 -5.61 -16.83
N GLN A 94 0.42 -5.47 -16.58
CA GLN A 94 1.35 -6.61 -16.57
C GLN A 94 1.02 -7.59 -15.44
N ALA A 95 0.71 -7.10 -14.24
CA ALA A 95 0.33 -7.94 -13.11
C ALA A 95 -1.00 -8.66 -13.37
N SER A 96 -2.02 -7.96 -13.90
CA SER A 96 -3.30 -8.55 -14.28
C SER A 96 -3.11 -9.69 -15.28
N ALA A 97 -2.33 -9.47 -16.35
CA ALA A 97 -2.05 -10.49 -17.35
C ALA A 97 -1.33 -11.73 -16.77
N ARG A 98 -0.40 -11.54 -15.82
CA ARG A 98 0.32 -12.65 -15.19
C ARG A 98 -0.55 -13.41 -14.19
N LEU A 99 -1.44 -12.74 -13.49
CA LEU A 99 -2.34 -13.35 -12.50
C LEU A 99 -3.54 -14.07 -13.15
N SER A 100 -3.87 -13.80 -14.42
CA SER A 100 -5.03 -14.38 -15.09
C SER A 100 -5.04 -15.91 -15.12
N ALA A 101 -3.88 -16.56 -15.00
CA ALA A 101 -3.73 -18.01 -14.93
C ALA A 101 -3.73 -18.57 -13.50
N VAL A 102 -3.89 -17.72 -12.47
CA VAL A 102 -3.83 -18.13 -11.05
C VAL A 102 -5.25 -18.20 -10.48
N PRO A 103 -5.77 -19.40 -10.16
CA PRO A 103 -7.10 -19.52 -9.59
C PRO A 103 -7.24 -18.76 -8.26
N GLY A 104 -8.34 -18.02 -8.07
CA GLY A 104 -8.66 -17.33 -6.83
C GLY A 104 -7.79 -16.09 -6.53
N VAL A 105 -6.88 -15.71 -7.45
CA VAL A 105 -6.04 -14.51 -7.30
C VAL A 105 -6.05 -13.70 -8.59
N SER A 106 -6.36 -12.43 -8.52
CA SER A 106 -6.51 -11.58 -9.69
C SER A 106 -5.99 -10.15 -9.50
N SER A 107 -6.03 -9.41 -10.56
CA SER A 107 -5.98 -7.95 -10.58
C SER A 107 -6.91 -7.48 -11.69
N PRO A 108 -7.78 -6.49 -11.45
CA PRO A 108 -8.77 -6.05 -12.44
C PRO A 108 -8.11 -5.67 -13.77
N SER A 109 -8.64 -6.18 -14.89
CA SER A 109 -8.11 -5.87 -16.21
C SER A 109 -8.43 -4.43 -16.60
N ILE A 110 -7.50 -3.77 -17.30
CA ILE A 110 -7.77 -2.49 -17.96
C ILE A 110 -8.47 -2.77 -19.27
N LEU A 111 -9.76 -2.41 -19.36
CA LEU A 111 -10.61 -2.66 -20.52
C LEU A 111 -10.49 -1.58 -21.59
N TRP A 112 -10.26 -0.34 -21.14
CA TRP A 112 -10.07 0.81 -22.00
C TRP A 112 -9.09 1.80 -21.37
N ARG A 113 -8.29 2.46 -22.21
CA ARG A 113 -7.32 3.46 -21.77
C ARG A 113 -7.23 4.59 -22.79
N ASP A 114 -7.30 5.83 -22.32
CA ASP A 114 -6.98 6.97 -23.16
C ASP A 114 -5.49 7.06 -23.47
N ARG A 115 -5.14 7.60 -24.63
CA ARG A 115 -3.73 7.69 -25.07
C ARG A 115 -3.03 8.90 -24.48
N ASP A 116 -3.75 10.00 -24.33
CA ASP A 116 -3.19 11.31 -23.98
C ASP A 116 -3.44 11.69 -22.53
N SER A 117 -4.46 11.11 -21.91
CA SER A 117 -4.86 11.39 -20.54
C SER A 117 -4.78 10.16 -19.66
N VAL A 118 -4.51 10.33 -18.38
CA VAL A 118 -4.56 9.24 -17.39
C VAL A 118 -6.02 8.94 -17.06
N VAL A 119 -6.75 8.38 -18.03
CA VAL A 119 -8.13 7.92 -17.87
C VAL A 119 -8.22 6.48 -18.32
N VAL A 120 -8.76 5.61 -17.47
CA VAL A 120 -8.92 4.19 -17.74
C VAL A 120 -10.27 3.67 -17.25
N LEU A 121 -10.84 2.72 -17.98
CA LEU A 121 -11.91 1.86 -17.49
C LEU A 121 -11.33 0.49 -17.13
N MET A 122 -11.67 0.00 -15.96
CA MET A 122 -11.18 -1.28 -15.42
C MET A 122 -12.36 -2.15 -15.01
N GLU A 123 -12.14 -3.46 -14.95
CA GLU A 123 -13.05 -4.36 -14.27
C GLU A 123 -13.29 -3.91 -12.84
N PHE A 124 -14.48 -4.22 -12.31
CA PHE A 124 -14.79 -3.97 -10.92
C PHE A 124 -14.29 -5.15 -10.07
N ALA A 125 -13.43 -4.89 -9.09
CA ALA A 125 -13.05 -5.89 -8.11
C ALA A 125 -14.18 -6.07 -7.08
N GLU A 126 -14.75 -7.25 -7.04
CA GLU A 126 -15.86 -7.56 -6.11
C GLU A 126 -15.35 -7.78 -4.68
N GLY A 127 -16.25 -7.62 -3.72
CA GLY A 127 -15.99 -7.82 -2.31
C GLY A 127 -15.59 -6.56 -1.54
N ASP A 128 -15.04 -6.78 -0.36
CA ASP A 128 -14.57 -5.73 0.55
C ASP A 128 -13.02 -5.69 0.59
N THR A 129 -12.48 -4.62 1.13
CA THR A 129 -11.02 -4.57 1.37
C THR A 129 -10.61 -5.55 2.47
N ALA A 130 -9.41 -6.11 2.38
CA ALA A 130 -8.84 -6.93 3.45
C ALA A 130 -8.79 -6.19 4.80
N TYR A 131 -8.63 -4.86 4.76
CA TYR A 131 -8.75 -3.99 5.92
C TYR A 131 -10.13 -4.15 6.61
N ARG A 132 -11.22 -4.11 5.84
CA ARG A 132 -12.58 -4.26 6.37
C ARG A 132 -12.84 -5.68 6.85
N ALA A 133 -12.39 -6.69 6.10
CA ALA A 133 -12.55 -8.08 6.50
C ALA A 133 -11.89 -8.37 7.85
N LEU A 134 -10.65 -7.88 8.07
CA LEU A 134 -9.97 -8.01 9.35
C LEU A 134 -10.64 -7.19 10.46
N SER A 135 -11.15 -5.99 10.16
CA SER A 135 -11.90 -5.21 11.14
C SER A 135 -13.19 -5.93 11.58
N LEU A 136 -13.92 -6.49 10.64
CA LEU A 136 -15.15 -7.24 10.96
C LEU A 136 -14.88 -8.50 11.79
N SER A 137 -13.74 -9.16 11.56
CA SER A 137 -13.35 -10.34 12.36
C SER A 137 -13.09 -10.02 13.85
N GLU A 138 -12.72 -8.79 14.18
CA GLU A 138 -12.58 -8.33 15.58
C GLU A 138 -13.93 -8.29 16.32
N TYR A 139 -15.02 -8.16 15.59
CA TYR A 139 -16.41 -8.22 16.12
C TYR A 139 -17.06 -9.58 15.97
N GLY A 140 -16.28 -10.62 15.62
CA GLY A 140 -16.79 -11.99 15.45
C GLY A 140 -17.43 -12.27 14.09
N PHE A 141 -17.27 -11.37 13.11
CA PHE A 141 -17.75 -11.60 11.74
C PHE A 141 -16.61 -12.17 10.87
N GLY A 142 -16.67 -13.47 10.63
CA GLY A 142 -15.68 -14.20 9.83
C GLY A 142 -14.48 -14.72 10.63
N ASP A 143 -13.67 -15.53 9.98
CA ASP A 143 -12.47 -16.13 10.55
C ASP A 143 -11.23 -15.30 10.19
N ARG A 144 -10.64 -14.66 11.19
CA ARG A 144 -9.45 -13.83 11.04
C ARG A 144 -8.24 -14.61 10.49
N ALA A 145 -8.05 -15.84 10.97
CA ALA A 145 -6.94 -16.67 10.53
C ALA A 145 -7.11 -17.06 9.05
N GLU A 146 -8.33 -17.36 8.63
CA GLU A 146 -8.63 -17.65 7.22
C GLU A 146 -8.41 -16.42 6.33
N VAL A 147 -8.87 -15.24 6.75
CA VAL A 147 -8.60 -13.98 6.03
C VAL A 147 -7.10 -13.78 5.82
N LEU A 148 -6.29 -13.93 6.86
CA LEU A 148 -4.83 -13.77 6.80
C LEU A 148 -4.16 -14.85 5.95
N ARG A 149 -4.62 -16.10 6.03
CA ARG A 149 -4.10 -17.20 5.19
C ARG A 149 -4.36 -16.95 3.70
N ARG A 150 -5.57 -16.49 3.36
CA ARG A 150 -5.93 -16.14 1.98
C ARG A 150 -5.09 -14.95 1.47
N ILE A 151 -4.87 -13.93 2.29
CA ILE A 151 -3.98 -12.82 1.93
C ILE A 151 -2.56 -13.35 1.69
N GLY A 152 -2.01 -14.15 2.60
CA GLY A 152 -0.68 -14.76 2.46
C GLY A 152 -0.55 -15.55 1.15
N HIS A 153 -1.52 -16.42 0.85
CA HIS A 153 -1.56 -17.20 -0.40
C HIS A 153 -1.57 -16.31 -1.65
N ALA A 154 -2.42 -15.27 -1.67
CA ALA A 154 -2.51 -14.37 -2.81
C ALA A 154 -1.22 -13.55 -3.01
N VAL A 155 -0.60 -13.07 -1.93
CA VAL A 155 0.68 -12.35 -1.98
C VAL A 155 1.80 -13.28 -2.47
N ALA A 156 1.84 -14.54 -2.03
CA ALA A 156 2.78 -15.53 -2.55
C ALA A 156 2.58 -15.78 -4.05
N ALA A 157 1.33 -15.85 -4.51
CA ALA A 157 1.02 -16.00 -5.93
C ALA A 157 1.49 -14.79 -6.75
N LEU A 158 1.22 -13.57 -6.28
CA LEU A 158 1.69 -12.33 -6.92
C LEU A 158 3.22 -12.33 -7.07
N HIS A 159 3.94 -12.70 -6.01
CA HIS A 159 5.40 -12.74 -6.04
C HIS A 159 5.94 -13.84 -6.96
N ARG A 160 5.30 -15.01 -7.01
CA ARG A 160 5.68 -16.10 -7.93
C ARG A 160 5.53 -15.73 -9.39
N VAL A 161 4.40 -15.11 -9.79
CA VAL A 161 4.18 -14.73 -11.20
C VAL A 161 5.03 -13.54 -11.63
N SER A 162 5.61 -12.81 -10.68
CA SER A 162 6.49 -11.66 -10.90
C SER A 162 7.95 -11.93 -10.55
N ASP A 163 8.32 -13.21 -10.40
CA ASP A 163 9.68 -13.66 -10.05
C ASP A 163 10.73 -13.14 -11.04
N VAL A 164 11.84 -12.65 -10.51
CA VAL A 164 13.00 -12.16 -11.28
C VAL A 164 14.27 -13.00 -11.00
N GLY A 165 14.10 -14.17 -10.42
CA GLY A 165 15.17 -15.11 -10.11
C GLY A 165 15.88 -14.86 -8.79
N GLU A 166 16.94 -15.63 -8.58
CA GLU A 166 17.76 -15.57 -7.37
C GLU A 166 18.55 -14.26 -7.30
N GLN A 167 18.54 -13.63 -6.14
CA GLN A 167 19.18 -12.37 -5.83
C GLN A 167 19.99 -12.51 -4.53
N ARG A 168 20.99 -11.65 -4.36
CA ARG A 168 21.79 -11.55 -3.13
C ARG A 168 21.65 -10.16 -2.51
N PHE A 169 21.31 -10.10 -1.24
CA PHE A 169 21.05 -8.84 -0.54
C PHE A 169 22.33 -8.18 -0.03
N TRP A 170 22.47 -6.89 -0.33
CA TRP A 170 23.54 -6.04 0.18
C TRP A 170 22.95 -4.77 0.81
N PRO A 171 23.01 -4.60 2.15
CA PRO A 171 22.32 -3.51 2.85
C PRO A 171 23.00 -2.14 2.71
N LYS A 172 24.17 -2.04 2.06
CA LYS A 172 25.02 -0.83 2.05
C LYS A 172 24.27 0.47 1.70
N SER A 173 23.46 0.46 0.64
CA SER A 173 22.71 1.63 0.20
C SER A 173 21.63 2.05 1.18
N PHE A 174 20.94 1.08 1.77
CA PHE A 174 19.93 1.30 2.80
C PHE A 174 20.57 1.87 4.07
N LEU A 175 21.65 1.25 4.55
CA LEU A 175 22.33 1.67 5.77
C LEU A 175 23.01 3.03 5.61
N LYS A 176 23.50 3.39 4.42
CA LYS A 176 23.99 4.74 4.14
C LYS A 176 22.89 5.78 4.39
N GLN A 177 21.65 5.53 3.89
CA GLN A 177 20.52 6.43 4.11
C GLN A 177 20.18 6.55 5.62
N VAL A 178 20.23 5.43 6.36
CA VAL A 178 19.99 5.43 7.82
C VAL A 178 21.05 6.27 8.55
N SER A 179 22.33 6.10 8.23
CA SER A 179 23.44 6.85 8.83
C SER A 179 23.30 8.35 8.56
N THR A 180 23.09 8.74 7.29
CA THR A 180 22.92 10.16 6.91
C THR A 180 21.76 10.79 7.68
N GLN A 181 20.64 10.09 7.83
CA GLN A 181 19.48 10.64 8.53
C GLN A 181 19.70 10.70 10.06
N ALA A 182 20.39 9.68 10.63
CA ALA A 182 20.75 9.69 12.03
C ALA A 182 21.72 10.83 12.39
N GLU A 183 22.68 11.13 11.50
CA GLU A 183 23.58 12.27 11.63
C GLU A 183 22.83 13.59 11.57
N ALA A 184 21.91 13.77 10.61
CA ALA A 184 21.08 14.96 10.49
C ALA A 184 20.20 15.18 11.74
N VAL A 185 19.66 14.11 12.34
CA VAL A 185 18.92 14.21 13.63
C VAL A 185 19.84 14.64 14.78
N ARG A 186 21.06 14.07 14.91
CA ARG A 186 22.03 14.46 15.93
C ARG A 186 22.48 15.92 15.79
N ALA A 187 22.63 16.39 14.55
CA ALA A 187 23.01 17.76 14.25
C ALA A 187 21.84 18.76 14.34
N GLY A 188 20.62 18.33 14.66
CA GLY A 188 19.43 19.18 14.69
C GLY A 188 18.94 19.65 13.32
N GLN A 189 19.48 19.08 12.23
CA GLN A 189 19.12 19.44 10.85
C GLN A 189 17.86 18.71 10.36
N PHE A 190 17.47 17.63 11.02
CA PHE A 190 16.26 16.87 10.73
C PHE A 190 15.50 16.60 12.01
N HIS A 191 14.29 17.17 12.11
CA HIS A 191 13.45 17.06 13.29
C HIS A 191 12.54 15.85 13.22
N VAL A 192 12.64 14.95 14.19
CA VAL A 192 11.76 13.79 14.35
C VAL A 192 11.12 13.78 15.73
N LEU A 193 9.90 13.27 15.84
CA LEU A 193 9.31 13.01 17.14
C LEU A 193 10.09 11.90 17.86
N LYS A 194 10.34 12.10 19.18
CA LYS A 194 11.09 11.12 20.01
C LYS A 194 12.48 10.78 19.45
N PRO A 195 13.40 11.75 19.27
CA PRO A 195 14.67 11.56 18.56
C PRO A 195 15.56 10.46 19.16
N LYS A 196 15.59 10.29 20.48
CA LYS A 196 16.35 9.19 21.10
C LYS A 196 15.87 7.81 20.67
N ARG A 197 14.55 7.62 20.59
CA ARG A 197 13.94 6.35 20.12
C ARG A 197 14.21 6.12 18.64
N PHE A 198 14.11 7.17 17.81
CA PHE A 198 14.45 7.10 16.39
C PHE A 198 15.92 6.69 16.17
N LEU A 199 16.85 7.24 16.96
CA LEU A 199 18.26 6.83 16.90
C LEU A 199 18.46 5.38 17.35
N GLY A 200 17.69 4.89 18.31
CA GLY A 200 17.64 3.47 18.69
C GLY A 200 17.18 2.58 17.54
N LEU A 201 16.15 3.00 16.79
CA LEU A 201 15.68 2.33 15.57
C LEU A 201 16.77 2.30 14.49
N CYS A 202 17.53 3.38 14.32
CA CYS A 202 18.67 3.40 13.39
C CYS A 202 19.75 2.37 13.79
N ALA A 203 20.05 2.25 15.08
CA ALA A 203 21.00 1.24 15.58
C ALA A 203 20.49 -0.20 15.37
N LEU A 204 19.20 -0.45 15.59
CA LEU A 204 18.54 -1.73 15.32
C LEU A 204 18.65 -2.10 13.83
N LEU A 205 18.42 -1.14 12.92
CA LEU A 205 18.60 -1.36 11.48
C LEU A 205 20.03 -1.75 11.10
N HIS A 206 21.04 -1.15 11.71
CA HIS A 206 22.42 -1.55 11.48
C HIS A 206 22.69 -2.99 11.95
N ARG A 207 22.09 -3.44 13.07
CA ARG A 207 22.18 -4.84 13.52
C ARG A 207 21.49 -5.79 12.55
N ALA A 208 20.22 -5.50 12.20
CA ALA A 208 19.46 -6.30 11.25
C ALA A 208 20.15 -6.37 9.86
N GLY A 209 20.76 -5.27 9.42
CA GLY A 209 21.52 -5.23 8.17
C GLY A 209 22.74 -6.12 8.18
N ARG A 210 23.43 -6.29 9.33
CA ARG A 210 24.53 -7.28 9.46
C ARG A 210 24.00 -8.72 9.32
N SER A 211 22.90 -9.03 9.97
CA SER A 211 22.28 -10.37 9.91
C SER A 211 21.74 -10.72 8.52
N ALA A 212 21.19 -9.72 7.79
CA ALA A 212 20.65 -9.91 6.45
C ALA A 212 21.70 -9.88 5.33
N ARG A 213 22.95 -9.45 5.64
CA ARG A 213 23.99 -9.28 4.63
C ARG A 213 24.34 -10.60 3.95
N GLY A 214 24.33 -10.60 2.61
CA GLY A 214 24.68 -11.74 1.80
C GLY A 214 23.61 -12.82 1.71
N GLN A 215 22.45 -12.64 2.37
CA GLN A 215 21.32 -13.56 2.25
C GLN A 215 20.88 -13.67 0.77
N VAL A 216 20.60 -14.90 0.38
CA VAL A 216 20.06 -15.23 -0.94
C VAL A 216 18.55 -15.29 -0.85
N PHE A 217 17.85 -14.72 -1.82
CA PHE A 217 16.38 -14.68 -1.87
C PHE A 217 15.87 -14.74 -3.31
N ARG A 218 14.64 -15.17 -3.49
CA ARG A 218 13.92 -15.02 -4.76
C ARG A 218 13.38 -13.60 -4.87
N GLY A 219 13.89 -12.86 -5.86
CA GLY A 219 13.37 -11.52 -6.15
C GLY A 219 12.03 -11.60 -6.88
N ALA A 220 11.16 -10.63 -6.62
CA ALA A 220 9.90 -10.48 -7.33
C ALA A 220 9.63 -8.99 -7.57
N VAL A 221 8.97 -8.67 -8.68
CA VAL A 221 8.56 -7.28 -8.93
C VAL A 221 7.51 -6.90 -7.89
N GLU A 222 7.86 -5.92 -7.04
CA GLU A 222 7.00 -5.45 -5.96
C GLU A 222 5.69 -4.88 -6.49
N HIS A 223 4.59 -5.00 -5.75
CA HIS A 223 3.40 -4.18 -5.93
C HIS A 223 3.73 -2.69 -5.67
N GLY A 224 4.54 -2.47 -4.65
CA GLY A 224 5.15 -1.19 -4.30
C GLY A 224 4.28 -0.26 -3.46
N ASP A 225 2.98 -0.56 -3.32
CA ASP A 225 2.04 0.08 -2.39
C ASP A 225 1.05 -0.95 -1.81
N LEU A 226 1.55 -2.14 -1.48
CA LEU A 226 0.72 -3.22 -0.99
C LEU A 226 0.34 -3.00 0.47
N HIS A 227 -0.90 -2.64 0.71
CA HIS A 227 -1.49 -2.52 2.03
C HIS A 227 -2.92 -3.08 2.02
N LEU A 228 -3.51 -3.33 3.19
CA LEU A 228 -4.80 -4.01 3.32
C LEU A 228 -5.97 -3.35 2.56
N ARG A 229 -5.90 -2.05 2.26
CA ARG A 229 -6.94 -1.37 1.46
C ARG A 229 -6.75 -1.53 -0.06
N ASN A 230 -5.59 -2.02 -0.49
CA ASN A 230 -5.29 -2.34 -1.89
C ASN A 230 -5.44 -3.84 -2.19
N ILE A 231 -5.97 -4.60 -1.25
CA ILE A 231 -6.32 -6.02 -1.38
C ILE A 231 -7.83 -6.12 -1.25
N MET A 232 -8.52 -6.50 -2.32
CA MET A 232 -9.96 -6.75 -2.34
C MET A 232 -10.22 -8.23 -2.11
N MET A 233 -11.21 -8.57 -1.32
CA MET A 233 -11.55 -9.96 -0.97
C MET A 233 -13.04 -10.19 -1.20
N SER A 234 -13.36 -11.13 -2.08
CA SER A 234 -14.68 -11.74 -2.19
C SER A 234 -14.70 -13.09 -1.47
N ASP A 235 -15.79 -13.83 -1.56
CA ASP A 235 -15.87 -15.18 -1.00
C ASP A 235 -14.87 -16.13 -1.64
N THR A 236 -14.61 -15.97 -2.96
CA THR A 236 -13.77 -16.88 -3.76
C THR A 236 -12.40 -16.30 -4.10
N ASP A 237 -12.27 -14.98 -4.25
CA ASP A 237 -11.13 -14.35 -4.88
C ASP A 237 -10.46 -13.30 -3.99
N VAL A 238 -9.17 -13.12 -4.21
CA VAL A 238 -8.38 -12.01 -3.69
C VAL A 238 -7.81 -11.22 -4.89
N SER A 239 -8.12 -9.93 -4.95
CA SER A 239 -7.69 -9.06 -6.05
C SER A 239 -6.79 -7.94 -5.57
N PHE A 240 -5.74 -7.62 -6.34
CA PHE A 240 -4.82 -6.52 -6.07
C PHE A 240 -5.14 -5.31 -6.94
N ILE A 241 -5.18 -4.14 -6.31
CA ILE A 241 -5.47 -2.86 -6.98
C ILE A 241 -4.39 -1.81 -6.64
N ASP A 242 -4.28 -0.78 -7.48
CA ASP A 242 -3.47 0.44 -7.23
C ASP A 242 -1.95 0.19 -7.08
N TYR A 243 -1.36 -0.44 -8.09
CA TYR A 243 0.10 -0.64 -8.17
C TYR A 243 0.84 0.69 -8.21
N SER A 244 1.96 0.79 -7.50
CA SER A 244 2.81 1.97 -7.56
C SER A 244 3.66 2.02 -8.84
N ASN A 245 4.22 3.18 -9.16
CA ASN A 245 5.20 3.33 -10.25
C ASN A 245 6.64 2.93 -9.84
N HIS A 246 6.83 2.52 -8.58
CA HIS A 246 8.14 2.16 -8.05
C HIS A 246 8.56 0.76 -8.51
N LYS A 247 9.76 0.66 -9.07
CA LYS A 247 10.35 -0.62 -9.47
C LYS A 247 11.26 -1.13 -8.35
N GLY A 248 10.81 -2.12 -7.61
CA GLY A 248 11.59 -2.85 -6.63
C GLY A 248 11.52 -4.34 -6.90
N ILE A 249 12.44 -5.09 -6.34
CA ILE A 249 12.55 -6.54 -6.49
C ILE A 249 12.54 -7.28 -5.16
N PHE A 250 12.17 -6.58 -4.07
CA PHE A 250 12.18 -7.14 -2.73
C PHE A 250 10.76 -7.47 -2.26
N PRO A 251 10.25 -8.71 -2.43
CA PRO A 251 8.89 -9.09 -2.02
C PRO A 251 8.64 -8.82 -0.52
N HIS A 252 9.70 -8.88 0.29
CA HIS A 252 9.66 -8.57 1.73
C HIS A 252 9.16 -7.15 2.05
N ARG A 253 9.36 -6.18 1.13
CA ARG A 253 8.88 -4.79 1.31
C ARG A 253 7.38 -4.69 1.18
N ASP A 254 6.78 -5.43 0.25
CA ASP A 254 5.32 -5.50 0.11
C ASP A 254 4.70 -6.08 1.37
N ILE A 255 5.27 -7.18 1.89
CA ILE A 255 4.79 -7.81 3.12
C ILE A 255 4.94 -6.87 4.32
N ALA A 256 6.12 -6.26 4.50
CA ALA A 256 6.33 -5.27 5.57
C ALA A 256 5.35 -4.09 5.47
N ASN A 257 4.97 -3.71 4.26
CA ASN A 257 4.00 -2.64 4.03
C ASN A 257 2.57 -3.04 4.46
N ILE A 258 2.16 -4.30 4.22
CA ILE A 258 0.86 -4.82 4.72
C ILE A 258 0.75 -4.60 6.23
N TRP A 259 1.78 -4.99 6.98
CA TRP A 259 1.78 -4.97 8.44
C TRP A 259 1.93 -3.56 9.03
N LEU A 260 2.75 -2.69 8.43
CA LEU A 260 3.10 -1.39 9.01
C LEU A 260 2.35 -0.19 8.43
N SER A 261 1.63 -0.33 7.32
CA SER A 261 0.84 0.79 6.77
C SER A 261 -0.38 1.14 7.62
N ASN A 262 -0.83 0.23 8.46
CA ASN A 262 -1.97 0.39 9.33
C ASN A 262 -1.57 0.52 10.81
N CYS A 263 -0.27 0.80 11.10
CA CYS A 263 0.18 1.10 12.45
C CYS A 263 -0.47 2.43 12.93
N PRO A 264 -1.11 2.46 14.12
CA PRO A 264 -1.15 1.44 15.19
C PRO A 264 -2.35 0.47 15.13
N ASP A 265 -3.11 0.46 14.05
CA ASP A 265 -4.40 -0.22 13.93
C ASP A 265 -4.39 -1.75 14.11
N HIS A 266 -5.34 -2.42 13.46
CA HIS A 266 -5.82 -3.81 13.57
C HIS A 266 -4.79 -4.91 13.65
N LEU A 267 -3.53 -4.63 13.34
CA LEU A 267 -2.46 -5.63 13.38
C LEU A 267 -1.73 -5.66 14.72
N ALA A 268 -2.06 -4.75 15.64
CA ALA A 268 -1.62 -4.85 17.03
C ALA A 268 -2.23 -6.09 17.71
N ALA A 269 -1.53 -6.62 18.70
CA ALA A 269 -1.97 -7.84 19.38
C ALA A 269 -3.32 -7.70 20.12
N ASN A 270 -3.68 -6.49 20.59
CA ASN A 270 -4.97 -6.16 21.20
C ASN A 270 -5.43 -7.19 22.26
N GLY A 271 -4.57 -7.48 23.25
CA GLY A 271 -4.84 -8.46 24.29
C GLY A 271 -4.56 -9.92 23.92
N ARG A 272 -4.23 -10.21 22.67
CA ARG A 272 -3.72 -11.51 22.20
C ARG A 272 -2.22 -11.61 22.48
N GLN A 273 -1.69 -12.83 22.54
CA GLN A 273 -0.24 -13.02 22.74
C GLN A 273 0.56 -12.32 21.62
N PRO A 274 1.40 -11.32 21.96
CA PRO A 274 2.18 -10.62 20.98
C PRO A 274 3.26 -11.52 20.38
N GLY A 275 3.50 -11.33 19.08
CA GLY A 275 4.60 -11.93 18.33
C GLY A 275 5.53 -10.85 17.77
N PHE A 276 6.21 -11.16 16.69
CA PHE A 276 7.18 -10.28 16.05
C PHE A 276 6.57 -8.90 15.72
N GLY A 277 7.24 -7.82 16.16
CA GLY A 277 6.83 -6.45 15.91
C GLY A 277 5.52 -6.04 16.60
N GLY A 278 5.09 -6.74 17.66
CA GLY A 278 3.86 -6.45 18.39
C GLY A 278 2.59 -6.94 17.70
N VAL A 279 2.70 -7.61 16.57
CA VAL A 279 1.59 -8.29 15.90
C VAL A 279 1.28 -9.59 16.64
N ALA A 280 0.01 -9.99 16.72
CA ALA A 280 -0.36 -11.26 17.36
C ALA A 280 0.35 -12.45 16.72
N GLY A 281 0.91 -13.35 17.54
CA GLY A 281 1.63 -14.53 17.04
C GLY A 281 0.76 -15.42 16.14
N ALA A 282 -0.51 -15.60 16.48
CA ALA A 282 -1.46 -16.34 15.66
C ALA A 282 -1.71 -15.71 14.28
N ASP A 283 -1.68 -14.38 14.18
CA ASP A 283 -1.83 -13.67 12.91
C ASP A 283 -0.63 -13.94 11.98
N TRP A 284 0.59 -13.95 12.55
CA TRP A 284 1.78 -14.34 11.79
C TRP A 284 1.70 -15.77 11.30
N VAL A 285 1.33 -16.72 12.16
CA VAL A 285 1.18 -18.13 11.79
C VAL A 285 0.21 -18.27 10.63
N ALA A 286 -0.97 -17.66 10.70
CA ALA A 286 -1.97 -17.76 9.65
C ALA A 286 -1.49 -17.17 8.31
N PHE A 287 -0.83 -16.01 8.34
CA PHE A 287 -0.29 -15.39 7.13
C PHE A 287 0.87 -16.19 6.55
N GLU A 288 1.81 -16.65 7.38
CA GLU A 288 2.97 -17.44 6.97
C GLU A 288 2.57 -18.80 6.38
N ASP A 289 1.54 -19.43 6.92
CA ASP A 289 0.97 -20.67 6.37
C ASP A 289 0.42 -20.46 4.95
N GLY A 290 -0.27 -19.33 4.72
CA GLY A 290 -0.74 -18.98 3.39
C GLY A 290 0.40 -18.59 2.45
N TYR A 291 1.39 -17.84 2.93
CA TYR A 291 2.53 -17.38 2.15
C TYR A 291 3.52 -18.51 1.82
N GLY A 292 3.57 -19.54 2.67
CA GLY A 292 4.42 -20.71 2.50
C GLY A 292 5.87 -20.50 2.96
N MET A 293 6.14 -19.51 3.84
CA MET A 293 7.47 -19.20 4.37
C MET A 293 7.39 -18.63 5.78
N ARG A 294 8.34 -18.99 6.66
CA ARG A 294 8.49 -18.43 8.01
C ARG A 294 9.21 -17.08 7.96
N LEU A 295 8.45 -16.02 7.70
CA LEU A 295 8.94 -14.65 7.51
C LEU A 295 9.58 -14.07 8.79
N THR A 296 8.94 -14.30 9.93
CA THR A 296 9.40 -13.78 11.22
C THR A 296 10.76 -14.34 11.65
N ALA A 297 11.18 -15.48 11.09
CA ALA A 297 12.51 -16.06 11.28
C ALA A 297 13.52 -15.63 10.19
N ASP A 298 13.07 -15.05 9.08
CA ASP A 298 13.92 -14.62 7.97
C ASP A 298 14.64 -13.30 8.27
N PRO A 299 16.01 -13.28 8.33
CA PRO A 299 16.77 -12.06 8.58
C PRO A 299 16.51 -10.95 7.57
N LEU A 300 16.23 -11.30 6.31
CA LEU A 300 15.96 -10.32 5.25
C LEU A 300 14.58 -9.68 5.43
N PHE A 301 13.55 -10.46 5.75
CA PHE A 301 12.24 -9.92 6.08
C PHE A 301 12.32 -9.02 7.33
N ARG A 302 12.98 -9.46 8.39
CA ARG A 302 13.18 -8.64 9.62
C ARG A 302 13.84 -7.31 9.29
N PHE A 303 14.87 -7.30 8.42
CA PHE A 303 15.49 -6.06 7.95
C PHE A 303 14.48 -5.14 7.26
N PHE A 304 13.69 -5.65 6.30
CA PHE A 304 12.74 -4.83 5.56
C PHE A 304 11.54 -4.37 6.40
N PHE A 305 11.14 -5.15 7.39
CA PHE A 305 10.13 -4.73 8.37
C PHE A 305 10.63 -3.52 9.19
N ILE A 306 11.84 -3.59 9.74
CA ILE A 306 12.47 -2.49 10.49
C ILE A 306 12.73 -1.28 9.56
N TRP A 307 13.15 -1.53 8.33
CA TRP A 307 13.31 -0.50 7.30
C TRP A 307 12.00 0.23 7.00
N ARG A 308 10.90 -0.49 6.90
CA ARG A 308 9.58 0.12 6.69
C ARG A 308 9.16 0.97 7.89
N LEU A 309 9.41 0.52 9.10
CA LEU A 309 9.19 1.29 10.32
C LEU A 309 10.03 2.59 10.33
N PHE A 310 11.29 2.51 9.96
CA PHE A 310 12.18 3.68 9.80
C PHE A 310 11.64 4.66 8.77
N LYS A 311 11.20 4.20 7.60
CA LYS A 311 10.61 5.05 6.55
C LYS A 311 9.31 5.70 7.02
N LEU A 312 8.46 4.96 7.73
CA LEU A 312 7.23 5.49 8.31
C LEU A 312 7.54 6.63 9.29
N TRP A 313 8.44 6.41 10.24
CA TRP A 313 8.80 7.40 11.24
C TRP A 313 9.45 8.65 10.62
N SER A 314 10.36 8.46 9.68
CA SER A 314 11.00 9.56 8.93
C SER A 314 9.99 10.41 8.15
N ALA A 315 9.00 9.79 7.51
CA ALA A 315 7.99 10.50 6.75
C ALA A 315 7.06 11.37 7.61
N LEU A 316 6.91 11.07 8.90
CA LEU A 316 6.09 11.87 9.81
C LEU A 316 6.74 13.20 10.16
N ALA A 317 8.06 13.29 10.10
CA ALA A 317 8.81 14.53 10.35
C ALA A 317 8.54 15.63 9.31
N SER A 318 8.12 15.25 8.10
CA SER A 318 7.89 16.17 6.98
C SER A 318 6.42 16.62 6.86
N ARG A 319 5.55 16.24 7.79
CA ARG A 319 4.11 16.53 7.70
C ARG A 319 3.76 17.88 8.32
N PRO A 320 2.83 18.66 7.70
CA PRO A 320 2.33 19.91 8.25
C PRO A 320 1.68 19.73 9.63
N SER A 321 1.68 20.81 10.43
CA SER A 321 1.21 20.84 11.83
C SER A 321 -0.27 20.56 12.05
N ASP A 322 -1.10 20.71 11.05
CA ASP A 322 -2.55 20.47 11.09
C ASP A 322 -2.95 18.98 11.19
N GLN A 323 -1.99 18.07 11.06
CA GLN A 323 -2.18 16.61 11.22
C GLN A 323 -1.60 16.07 12.54
N HIS A 324 -1.36 16.92 13.54
CA HIS A 324 -0.66 16.54 14.78
C HIS A 324 -1.23 15.32 15.51
N ARG A 325 -2.57 15.23 15.69
CA ARG A 325 -3.18 14.10 16.43
C ARG A 325 -2.90 12.77 15.74
N ARG A 326 -3.20 12.67 14.45
CA ARG A 326 -2.94 11.43 13.67
C ARG A 326 -1.45 11.09 13.60
N THR A 327 -0.59 12.11 13.52
CA THR A 327 0.87 11.92 13.52
C THR A 327 1.33 11.38 14.87
N THR A 328 0.80 11.88 15.99
CA THR A 328 1.12 11.41 17.33
C THR A 328 0.69 9.95 17.53
N ASP A 329 -0.52 9.58 17.09
CA ASP A 329 -1.03 8.21 17.20
C ASP A 329 -0.16 7.22 16.39
N VAL A 330 0.23 7.58 15.17
CA VAL A 330 1.12 6.76 14.34
C VAL A 330 2.51 6.63 14.96
N VAL A 331 3.04 7.70 15.57
CA VAL A 331 4.34 7.61 16.28
C VAL A 331 4.22 6.74 17.52
N ALA A 332 3.13 6.83 18.28
CA ALA A 332 2.90 5.94 19.42
C ALA A 332 2.83 4.46 18.98
N GLY A 333 2.10 4.16 17.91
CA GLY A 333 2.08 2.81 17.33
C GLY A 333 3.45 2.34 16.86
N ALA A 334 4.21 3.23 16.20
CA ALA A 334 5.59 2.93 15.79
C ALA A 334 6.53 2.66 16.96
N GLN A 335 6.34 3.36 18.10
CA GLN A 335 7.08 3.10 19.34
C GLN A 335 6.76 1.71 19.91
N ASN A 336 5.48 1.33 19.95
CA ASN A 336 5.06 0.01 20.43
C ASN A 336 5.69 -1.11 19.58
N VAL A 337 5.73 -0.93 18.25
CA VAL A 337 6.41 -1.86 17.35
C VAL A 337 7.91 -1.94 17.65
N LEU A 338 8.57 -0.80 17.86
CA LEU A 338 9.99 -0.77 18.20
C LEU A 338 10.28 -1.47 19.54
N ASP A 339 9.43 -1.26 20.55
CA ASP A 339 9.58 -1.90 21.86
C ASP A 339 9.48 -3.43 21.74
N ALA A 340 8.46 -3.93 21.05
CA ALA A 340 8.30 -5.36 20.80
C ALA A 340 9.49 -5.97 20.00
N LEU A 341 10.10 -5.21 19.08
CA LEU A 341 11.28 -5.65 18.35
C LEU A 341 12.53 -5.72 19.24
N LEU A 342 12.67 -4.78 20.18
CA LEU A 342 13.80 -4.74 21.11
C LEU A 342 13.69 -5.83 22.18
N GLU A 343 12.49 -6.14 22.66
CA GLU A 343 12.23 -7.26 23.58
C GLU A 343 12.53 -8.62 22.95
N ALA A 344 12.25 -8.78 21.65
CA ALA A 344 12.54 -10.01 20.93
C ALA A 344 14.04 -10.19 20.58
N ASP A 345 14.85 -9.13 20.65
CA ASP A 345 16.29 -9.14 20.41
C ASP A 345 17.11 -9.29 21.73
N ALA A 346 16.47 -9.17 22.91
CA ALA A 346 17.09 -9.28 24.22
C ALA A 346 17.19 -10.74 24.67
#